data_9071f7808613414c746a2e75a9f331c4
#
_entry.id   9071f7808613414c746a2e75a9f331c4
#
_cell.length_a   1.000
_cell.length_b   1.000
_cell.length_c   1.000
_cell.angle_alpha   90.00
_cell.angle_beta   90.00
_cell.angle_gamma   90.00
#
_symmetry.space_group_name_H-M   'P 1'
#
loop_
_entity.id
_entity.type
_entity.pdbx_description
1 polymer ?
#
loop_
_entity_poly.entity_id
_entity_poly.type
_entity_poly.pdbx_seq_one_letter_code
_entity_poly.pdbx_strand_id
1 'polypeptide(L)'
;MLRLNTLMLRPTLQGRYTDHWLLGAGGLLLVFGLIMVASASVAVAERQTGDMQYYFRRQLAFAGLGLIATAAMYSIPMRYWSRAGFALLGFGLLLLVLVLIPGIGHEVNGARRWLDLGPVNLQASEVARLCIILYLASYVTRHRAQVQTRIRGLLRPVLPLGVAAVLLLAEPDLGSTAVLLAVAAVILFLAGANLLHLLLLGLLAVGTLAVTHVSSQYRLNLLTSLLTPFSHPFTGLSPTPPALLHY
;
A
#
# COMPACT_ATOMS: atom_id res chain seq x y z
N MET A 1 -2.61 52.88 -11.45
CA MET A 1 -1.33 52.14 -11.53
C MET A 1 -0.87 51.80 -10.12
N LEU A 2 -1.35 50.75 -9.55
CA LEU A 2 -0.93 50.23 -8.23
C LEU A 2 -0.05 49.00 -8.49
N ARG A 3 1.26 49.19 -8.28
CA ARG A 3 2.25 48.11 -8.24
C ARG A 3 1.92 47.24 -7.02
N LEU A 4 1.28 46.09 -7.23
CA LEU A 4 1.25 45.01 -6.26
C LEU A 4 2.69 44.48 -6.16
N ASN A 5 3.42 44.97 -5.17
CA ASN A 5 4.67 44.40 -4.72
C ASN A 5 4.45 42.90 -4.50
N THR A 6 5.06 42.12 -5.37
CA THR A 6 5.35 40.70 -5.13
C THR A 6 6.06 40.60 -3.77
N LEU A 7 5.29 40.32 -2.74
CA LEU A 7 5.80 39.73 -1.51
C LEU A 7 6.48 38.44 -1.91
N MET A 8 7.75 38.54 -2.29
CA MET A 8 8.66 37.41 -2.23
C MET A 8 8.59 36.92 -0.78
N LEU A 9 7.80 35.87 -0.56
CA LEU A 9 7.92 35.05 0.61
C LEU A 9 9.36 34.52 0.62
N ARG A 10 10.21 35.25 1.34
CA ARG A 10 11.51 34.74 1.74
C ARG A 10 11.27 33.34 2.26
N PRO A 11 12.06 32.34 1.89
CA PRO A 11 12.06 31.07 2.59
C PRO A 11 12.64 31.35 3.99
N THR A 12 11.82 31.97 4.84
CA THR A 12 12.06 31.96 6.28
C THR A 12 12.24 30.50 6.62
N LEU A 13 13.37 30.20 7.25
CA LEU A 13 13.72 28.98 7.94
C LEU A 13 12.41 28.28 8.37
N GLN A 14 11.93 27.35 7.54
CA GLN A 14 10.82 26.49 7.89
C GLN A 14 11.35 25.64 9.04
N GLY A 15 11.11 26.14 10.25
CA GLY A 15 11.21 25.32 11.44
C GLY A 15 10.48 24.02 11.09
N ARG A 16 11.14 22.89 11.29
CA ARG A 16 10.52 21.57 11.15
C ARG A 16 9.35 21.55 12.12
N TYR A 17 8.15 21.88 11.62
CA TYR A 17 6.94 21.78 12.42
C TYR A 17 6.65 20.28 12.55
N THR A 18 7.12 19.73 13.65
CA THR A 18 6.82 18.35 14.03
C THR A 18 5.47 18.39 14.74
N ASP A 19 4.49 17.75 14.13
CA ASP A 19 3.18 17.58 14.77
C ASP A 19 3.30 16.51 15.87
N HIS A 20 3.34 16.97 17.12
CA HIS A 20 3.47 16.09 18.29
C HIS A 20 2.26 15.17 18.47
N TRP A 21 1.06 15.60 18.04
CA TRP A 21 -0.13 14.78 18.09
C TRP A 21 -0.04 13.60 17.12
N LEU A 22 0.44 13.87 15.90
CA LEU A 22 0.66 12.82 14.90
C LEU A 22 1.71 11.82 15.36
N LEU A 23 2.82 12.29 15.92
CA LEU A 23 3.86 11.42 16.48
C LEU A 23 3.37 10.62 17.68
N GLY A 24 2.61 11.25 18.58
CA GLY A 24 2.00 10.59 19.73
C GLY A 24 1.03 9.49 19.31
N ALA A 25 0.13 9.78 18.38
CA ALA A 25 -0.81 8.80 17.84
C ALA A 25 -0.09 7.63 17.14
N GLY A 26 0.92 7.93 16.32
CA GLY A 26 1.74 6.91 15.66
C GLY A 26 2.50 6.03 16.65
N GLY A 27 3.08 6.64 17.67
CA GLY A 27 3.77 5.93 18.76
C GLY A 27 2.82 5.01 19.56
N LEU A 28 1.63 5.50 19.90
CA LEU A 28 0.61 4.70 20.59
C LEU A 28 0.18 3.50 19.74
N LEU A 29 -0.08 3.71 18.43
CA LEU A 29 -0.43 2.62 17.51
C LEU A 29 0.70 1.59 17.39
N LEU A 30 1.95 2.02 17.33
CA LEU A 30 3.10 1.13 17.29
C LEU A 30 3.20 0.27 18.56
N VAL A 31 3.09 0.89 19.73
CA VAL A 31 3.15 0.19 21.04
C VAL A 31 1.98 -0.79 21.14
N PHE A 32 0.78 -0.35 20.80
CA PHE A 32 -0.40 -1.21 20.82
C PHE A 32 -0.25 -2.40 19.86
N GLY A 33 0.24 -2.15 18.64
CA GLY A 33 0.54 -3.21 17.67
C GLY A 33 1.56 -4.22 18.18
N LEU A 34 2.63 -3.78 18.85
CA LEU A 34 3.63 -4.66 19.45
C LEU A 34 3.03 -5.52 20.58
N ILE A 35 2.18 -4.94 21.43
CA ILE A 35 1.48 -5.68 22.51
C ILE A 35 0.55 -6.73 21.87
N MET A 36 -0.21 -6.37 20.85
CA MET A 36 -1.10 -7.30 20.13
C MET A 36 -0.32 -8.47 19.52
N VAL A 37 0.81 -8.20 18.86
CA VAL A 37 1.67 -9.27 18.32
C VAL A 37 2.22 -10.13 19.43
N ALA A 38 2.70 -9.53 20.53
CA ALA A 38 3.20 -10.29 21.69
C ALA A 38 2.13 -11.25 22.25
N SER A 39 0.87 -10.82 22.32
CA SER A 39 -0.23 -11.63 22.86
C SER A 39 -0.70 -12.69 21.85
N ALA A 40 -0.91 -12.33 20.60
CA ALA A 40 -1.51 -13.20 19.59
C ALA A 40 -0.56 -14.27 19.04
N SER A 41 0.75 -14.01 19.05
CA SER A 41 1.73 -14.90 18.40
C SER A 41 2.27 -16.02 19.28
N VAL A 42 2.05 -15.98 20.60
CA VAL A 42 2.64 -16.94 21.57
C VAL A 42 2.36 -18.39 21.20
N ALA A 43 1.08 -18.75 21.02
CA ALA A 43 0.68 -20.13 20.74
C ALA A 43 1.17 -20.64 19.38
N VAL A 44 1.26 -19.74 18.39
CA VAL A 44 1.76 -20.06 17.05
C VAL A 44 3.27 -20.21 17.07
N ALA A 45 3.96 -19.31 17.77
CA ALA A 45 5.42 -19.31 17.91
C ALA A 45 5.90 -20.61 18.60
N GLU A 46 5.26 -20.98 19.70
CA GLU A 46 5.57 -22.20 20.45
C GLU A 46 5.43 -23.46 19.57
N ARG A 47 4.35 -23.56 18.80
CA ARG A 47 4.10 -24.72 17.92
C ARG A 47 5.06 -24.79 16.74
N GLN A 48 5.50 -23.66 16.19
CA GLN A 48 6.31 -23.63 14.97
C GLN A 48 7.81 -23.60 15.24
N THR A 49 8.24 -22.93 16.30
CA THR A 49 9.67 -22.68 16.56
C THR A 49 10.14 -23.19 17.93
N GLY A 50 9.23 -23.57 18.82
CA GLY A 50 9.56 -23.91 20.22
C GLY A 50 9.92 -22.69 21.10
N ASP A 51 9.88 -21.49 20.56
CA ASP A 51 10.19 -20.25 21.25
C ASP A 51 9.00 -19.29 21.20
N MET A 52 8.34 -19.12 22.35
CA MET A 52 7.14 -18.27 22.49
C MET A 52 7.35 -16.81 22.06
N GLN A 53 8.60 -16.32 22.13
CA GLN A 53 8.91 -14.92 21.85
C GLN A 53 9.51 -14.69 20.46
N TYR A 54 9.64 -15.72 19.62
CA TYR A 54 10.28 -15.63 18.32
C TYR A 54 9.70 -14.51 17.44
N TYR A 55 8.38 -14.50 17.24
CA TYR A 55 7.72 -13.49 16.42
C TYR A 55 7.75 -12.10 17.04
N PHE A 56 7.63 -11.98 18.36
CA PHE A 56 7.73 -10.70 19.04
C PHE A 56 9.12 -10.06 18.90
N ARG A 57 10.19 -10.83 19.10
CA ARG A 57 11.55 -10.32 18.93
C ARG A 57 11.83 -9.89 17.49
N ARG A 58 11.34 -10.66 16.53
CA ARG A 58 11.44 -10.32 15.11
C ARG A 58 10.65 -9.04 14.79
N GLN A 59 9.44 -8.91 15.29
CA GLN A 59 8.63 -7.70 15.11
C GLN A 59 9.28 -6.47 15.75
N LEU A 60 9.84 -6.61 16.93
CA LEU A 60 10.55 -5.53 17.63
C LEU A 60 11.78 -5.05 16.83
N ALA A 61 12.56 -5.98 16.27
CA ALA A 61 13.69 -5.65 15.41
C ALA A 61 13.25 -4.89 14.14
N PHE A 62 12.18 -5.33 13.47
CA PHE A 62 11.62 -4.63 12.31
C PHE A 62 11.01 -3.28 12.66
N ALA A 63 10.35 -3.14 13.81
CA ALA A 63 9.86 -1.86 14.30
C ALA A 63 11.02 -0.88 14.56
N GLY A 64 12.11 -1.35 15.15
CA GLY A 64 13.33 -0.54 15.34
C GLY A 64 13.94 -0.10 14.01
N LEU A 65 14.07 -1.02 13.04
CA LEU A 65 14.54 -0.71 11.69
C LEU A 65 13.63 0.31 11.00
N GLY A 66 12.31 0.15 11.12
CA GLY A 66 11.32 1.08 10.59
C GLY A 66 11.42 2.48 11.20
N LEU A 67 11.65 2.58 12.51
CA LEU A 67 11.88 3.87 13.17
C LEU A 67 13.17 4.56 12.69
N ILE A 68 14.26 3.79 12.51
CA ILE A 68 15.53 4.30 11.94
C ILE A 68 15.29 4.80 10.51
N ALA A 69 14.61 4.01 9.67
CA ALA A 69 14.28 4.40 8.30
C ALA A 69 13.41 5.68 8.28
N THR A 70 12.43 5.78 9.16
CA THR A 70 11.57 6.97 9.29
C THR A 70 12.39 8.20 9.68
N ALA A 71 13.29 8.08 10.65
CA ALA A 71 14.17 9.16 11.06
C ALA A 71 15.12 9.58 9.93
N ALA A 72 15.66 8.63 9.17
CA ALA A 72 16.50 8.89 8.01
C ALA A 72 15.71 9.63 6.91
N MET A 73 14.51 9.17 6.58
CA MET A 73 13.64 9.83 5.60
C MET A 73 13.21 11.24 6.04
N TYR A 74 12.91 11.42 7.32
CA TYR A 74 12.62 12.73 7.91
C TYR A 74 13.81 13.71 7.81
N SER A 75 15.03 13.19 7.81
CA SER A 75 16.25 14.01 7.71
C SER A 75 16.47 14.59 6.31
N ILE A 76 15.88 13.99 5.28
CA ILE A 76 16.04 14.41 3.89
C ILE A 76 15.13 15.61 3.61
N PRO A 77 15.67 16.77 3.14
CA PRO A 77 14.87 17.93 2.78
C PRO A 77 13.85 17.64 1.68
N MET A 78 12.63 18.19 1.81
CA MET A 78 11.51 17.97 0.91
C MET A 78 11.82 18.29 -0.57
N ARG A 79 12.76 19.18 -0.83
CA ARG A 79 13.22 19.51 -2.19
C ARG A 79 13.79 18.31 -2.95
N TYR A 80 14.42 17.35 -2.26
CA TYR A 80 14.97 16.15 -2.90
C TYR A 80 13.83 15.18 -3.26
N TRP A 81 12.90 14.97 -2.34
CA TRP A 81 11.71 14.15 -2.59
C TRP A 81 10.90 14.67 -3.78
N SER A 82 10.70 15.98 -3.83
CA SER A 82 9.97 16.59 -4.95
C SER A 82 10.70 16.46 -6.28
N ARG A 83 12.03 16.43 -6.32
CA ARG A 83 12.81 16.23 -7.55
C ARG A 83 12.89 14.78 -7.97
N ALA A 84 12.89 13.87 -7.01
CA ALA A 84 12.99 12.43 -7.24
C ALA A 84 11.69 11.78 -7.74
N GLY A 85 10.57 12.52 -7.85
CA GLY A 85 9.25 11.94 -8.13
C GLY A 85 9.22 10.97 -9.30
N PHE A 86 9.77 11.31 -10.47
CA PHE A 86 9.81 10.41 -11.63
C PHE A 86 10.74 9.20 -11.42
N ALA A 87 11.88 9.39 -10.74
CA ALA A 87 12.78 8.29 -10.42
C ALA A 87 12.12 7.31 -9.43
N LEU A 88 11.39 7.83 -8.44
CA LEU A 88 10.61 7.03 -7.50
C LEU A 88 9.51 6.25 -8.21
N LEU A 89 8.78 6.87 -9.15
CA LEU A 89 7.80 6.17 -9.96
C LEU A 89 8.43 5.02 -10.73
N GLY A 90 9.53 5.27 -11.44
CA GLY A 90 10.25 4.24 -12.19
C GLY A 90 10.74 3.11 -11.30
N PHE A 91 11.27 3.43 -10.12
CA PHE A 91 11.70 2.45 -9.14
C PHE A 91 10.52 1.62 -8.60
N GLY A 92 9.39 2.26 -8.24
CA GLY A 92 8.21 1.55 -7.77
C GLY A 92 7.63 0.61 -8.82
N LEU A 93 7.50 1.06 -10.08
CA LEU A 93 7.03 0.21 -11.18
C LEU A 93 8.01 -0.93 -11.47
N LEU A 94 9.31 -0.67 -11.39
CA LEU A 94 10.34 -1.70 -11.57
C LEU A 94 10.20 -2.81 -10.50
N LEU A 95 9.98 -2.46 -9.24
CA LEU A 95 9.77 -3.44 -8.16
C LEU A 95 8.54 -4.31 -8.42
N LEU A 96 7.42 -3.73 -8.87
CA LEU A 96 6.22 -4.49 -9.20
C LEU A 96 6.44 -5.44 -10.39
N VAL A 97 7.21 -5.02 -11.39
CA VAL A 97 7.56 -5.89 -12.51
C VAL A 97 8.51 -7.01 -12.07
N LEU A 98 9.52 -6.70 -11.24
CA LEU A 98 10.50 -7.68 -10.76
C LEU A 98 9.84 -8.80 -9.96
N VAL A 99 8.86 -8.49 -9.11
CA VAL A 99 8.20 -9.52 -8.29
C VAL A 99 7.33 -10.46 -9.12
N LEU A 100 6.86 -10.03 -10.30
CA LEU A 100 6.09 -10.86 -11.22
C LEU A 100 6.96 -11.87 -11.99
N ILE A 101 8.29 -11.64 -12.06
CA ILE A 101 9.22 -12.52 -12.78
C ILE A 101 9.37 -13.84 -12.01
N PRO A 102 9.10 -15.00 -12.65
CA PRO A 102 9.36 -16.30 -12.04
C PRO A 102 10.83 -16.46 -11.64
N GLY A 103 11.07 -16.89 -10.40
CA GLY A 103 12.43 -17.07 -9.86
C GLY A 103 12.99 -15.87 -9.09
N ILE A 104 12.41 -14.66 -9.21
CA ILE A 104 12.76 -13.47 -8.40
C ILE A 104 11.70 -13.26 -7.32
N GLY A 105 10.43 -13.28 -7.69
CA GLY A 105 9.31 -13.16 -6.75
C GLY A 105 9.05 -14.47 -6.02
N HIS A 106 8.99 -14.40 -4.69
CA HIS A 106 8.63 -15.52 -3.84
C HIS A 106 7.11 -15.62 -3.69
N GLU A 107 6.59 -16.84 -3.92
CA GLU A 107 5.15 -17.09 -3.85
C GLU A 107 4.78 -17.51 -2.43
N VAL A 108 3.85 -16.76 -1.81
CA VAL A 108 3.30 -17.08 -0.49
C VAL A 108 1.77 -17.10 -0.62
N ASN A 109 1.15 -18.19 -0.23
CA ASN A 109 -0.31 -18.38 -0.28
C ASN A 109 -0.92 -18.14 -1.68
N GLY A 110 -0.23 -18.59 -2.73
CA GLY A 110 -0.72 -18.48 -4.11
C GLY A 110 -0.58 -17.09 -4.74
N ALA A 111 0.18 -16.18 -4.12
CA ALA A 111 0.43 -14.84 -4.64
C ALA A 111 1.93 -14.49 -4.57
N ARG A 112 2.47 -13.99 -5.69
CA ARG A 112 3.87 -13.55 -5.79
C ARG A 112 3.94 -12.08 -5.43
N ARG A 113 4.26 -11.77 -4.17
CA ARG A 113 4.28 -10.40 -3.62
C ARG A 113 5.57 -10.05 -2.91
N TRP A 114 6.41 -11.06 -2.65
CA TRP A 114 7.57 -10.93 -1.79
C TRP A 114 8.85 -11.05 -2.59
N LEU A 115 9.78 -10.15 -2.32
CA LEU A 115 11.16 -10.24 -2.76
C LEU A 115 11.99 -10.77 -1.59
N ASP A 116 12.59 -11.93 -1.79
CA ASP A 116 13.49 -12.53 -0.80
C ASP A 116 14.86 -11.84 -0.88
N LEU A 117 15.21 -11.10 0.16
CA LEU A 117 16.51 -10.46 0.32
C LEU A 117 17.39 -11.22 1.34
N GLY A 118 17.08 -12.49 1.58
CA GLY A 118 17.76 -13.36 2.55
C GLY A 118 17.20 -13.20 3.96
N PRO A 119 17.73 -12.31 4.83
CA PRO A 119 17.23 -12.16 6.19
C PRO A 119 15.89 -11.42 6.28
N VAL A 120 15.50 -10.72 5.21
CA VAL A 120 14.31 -9.85 5.18
C VAL A 120 13.52 -10.12 3.91
N ASN A 121 12.24 -10.41 4.07
CA ASN A 121 11.30 -10.46 2.96
C ASN A 121 10.70 -9.07 2.75
N LEU A 122 10.94 -8.48 1.58
CA LEU A 122 10.41 -7.19 1.20
C LEU A 122 9.14 -7.36 0.37
N GLN A 123 8.04 -6.76 0.82
CA GLN A 123 6.83 -6.72 0.00
C GLN A 123 6.96 -5.61 -1.04
N ALA A 124 6.99 -6.00 -2.32
CA ALA A 124 7.20 -5.05 -3.42
C ALA A 124 6.09 -4.00 -3.49
N SER A 125 4.83 -4.39 -3.27
CA SER A 125 3.66 -3.50 -3.31
C SER A 125 3.70 -2.39 -2.25
N GLU A 126 4.26 -2.64 -1.05
CA GLU A 126 4.38 -1.62 0.01
C GLU A 126 5.35 -0.50 -0.40
N VAL A 127 6.53 -0.87 -0.89
CA VAL A 127 7.54 0.11 -1.32
C VAL A 127 7.08 0.84 -2.58
N ALA A 128 6.51 0.12 -3.55
CA ALA A 128 5.99 0.71 -4.78
C ALA A 128 4.88 1.73 -4.48
N ARG A 129 3.94 1.39 -3.57
CA ARG A 129 2.89 2.30 -3.13
C ARG A 129 3.45 3.60 -2.57
N LEU A 130 4.42 3.52 -1.67
CA LEU A 130 5.08 4.70 -1.11
C LEU A 130 5.73 5.57 -2.21
N CYS A 131 6.48 4.95 -3.13
CA CYS A 131 7.13 5.64 -4.24
C CYS A 131 6.13 6.34 -5.17
N ILE A 132 5.02 5.68 -5.50
CA ILE A 132 3.98 6.22 -6.37
C ILE A 132 3.23 7.39 -5.70
N ILE A 133 2.95 7.29 -4.40
CA ILE A 133 2.34 8.38 -3.62
C ILE A 133 3.26 9.62 -3.62
N LEU A 134 4.57 9.43 -3.39
CA LEU A 134 5.55 10.52 -3.43
C LEU A 134 5.66 11.15 -4.83
N TYR A 135 5.62 10.32 -5.89
CA TYR A 135 5.54 10.81 -7.26
C TYR A 135 4.30 11.66 -7.48
N LEU A 136 3.12 11.16 -7.09
CA LEU A 136 1.86 11.84 -7.28
C LEU A 136 1.82 13.18 -6.54
N ALA A 137 2.24 13.21 -5.28
CA ALA A 137 2.36 14.44 -4.49
C ALA A 137 3.32 15.45 -5.14
N SER A 138 4.46 14.99 -5.63
CA SER A 138 5.44 15.80 -6.36
C SER A 138 4.87 16.36 -7.67
N TYR A 139 4.14 15.54 -8.44
CA TYR A 139 3.51 15.95 -9.69
C TYR A 139 2.47 17.04 -9.47
N VAL A 140 1.57 16.81 -8.52
CA VAL A 140 0.47 17.71 -8.20
C VAL A 140 0.98 19.08 -7.74
N THR A 141 2.01 19.12 -6.90
CA THR A 141 2.59 20.40 -6.43
C THR A 141 3.21 21.21 -7.56
N ARG A 142 3.79 20.55 -8.57
CA ARG A 142 4.41 21.25 -9.72
C ARG A 142 3.41 21.65 -10.80
N HIS A 143 2.33 20.89 -10.97
CA HIS A 143 1.40 21.06 -12.09
C HIS A 143 -0.02 21.39 -11.63
N ARG A 144 -0.17 21.99 -10.43
CA ARG A 144 -1.46 22.26 -9.80
C ARG A 144 -2.46 22.93 -10.75
N ALA A 145 -2.06 24.00 -11.42
CA ALA A 145 -2.91 24.72 -12.36
C ALA A 145 -3.41 23.82 -13.52
N GLN A 146 -2.56 22.93 -14.02
CA GLN A 146 -2.94 22.00 -15.11
C GLN A 146 -3.91 20.91 -14.63
N VAL A 147 -3.73 20.42 -13.39
CA VAL A 147 -4.60 19.43 -12.78
C VAL A 147 -6.01 20.01 -12.55
N GLN A 148 -6.11 21.29 -12.21
CA GLN A 148 -7.39 21.98 -11.96
C GLN A 148 -8.14 22.33 -13.24
N THR A 149 -7.44 22.72 -14.30
CA THR A 149 -8.08 23.35 -15.48
C THR A 149 -8.14 22.44 -16.70
N ARG A 150 -7.26 21.45 -16.81
CA ARG A 150 -7.13 20.63 -18.03
C ARG A 150 -7.19 19.13 -17.72
N ILE A 151 -8.04 18.42 -18.47
CA ILE A 151 -8.13 16.96 -18.36
C ILE A 151 -6.79 16.26 -18.62
N ARG A 152 -5.97 16.80 -19.56
CA ARG A 152 -4.62 16.28 -19.83
C ARG A 152 -3.68 16.39 -18.62
N GLY A 153 -3.86 17.43 -17.79
CA GLY A 153 -3.10 17.57 -16.53
C GLY A 153 -3.44 16.50 -15.51
N LEU A 154 -4.67 16.00 -15.53
CA LEU A 154 -5.14 14.90 -14.68
C LEU A 154 -4.74 13.53 -15.27
N LEU A 155 -4.86 13.33 -16.58
CA LEU A 155 -4.54 12.05 -17.22
C LEU A 155 -3.06 11.66 -17.09
N ARG A 156 -2.14 12.63 -17.13
CA ARG A 156 -0.71 12.36 -17.01
C ARG A 156 -0.31 11.58 -15.75
N PRO A 157 -0.74 11.95 -14.54
CA PRO A 157 -0.45 11.17 -13.34
C PRO A 157 -1.31 9.92 -13.22
N VAL A 158 -2.51 9.89 -13.82
CA VAL A 158 -3.43 8.75 -13.76
C VAL A 158 -2.93 7.58 -14.61
N LEU A 159 -2.26 7.83 -15.74
CA LEU A 159 -1.72 6.76 -16.59
C LEU A 159 -0.73 5.86 -15.84
N PRO A 160 0.37 6.36 -15.23
CA PRO A 160 1.28 5.50 -14.47
C PRO A 160 0.62 4.89 -13.24
N LEU A 161 -0.36 5.55 -12.64
CA LEU A 161 -1.17 4.99 -11.56
C LEU A 161 -1.99 3.79 -12.05
N GLY A 162 -2.58 3.88 -13.25
CA GLY A 162 -3.28 2.78 -13.89
C GLY A 162 -2.36 1.58 -14.18
N VAL A 163 -1.15 1.85 -14.69
CA VAL A 163 -0.14 0.79 -14.89
C VAL A 163 0.19 0.10 -13.57
N ALA A 164 0.43 0.88 -12.50
CA ALA A 164 0.70 0.32 -11.18
C ALA A 164 -0.47 -0.52 -10.65
N ALA A 165 -1.71 -0.05 -10.84
CA ALA A 165 -2.90 -0.79 -10.44
C ALA A 165 -3.03 -2.13 -11.18
N VAL A 166 -2.75 -2.14 -12.49
CA VAL A 166 -2.75 -3.38 -13.30
C VAL A 166 -1.68 -4.36 -12.81
N LEU A 167 -0.46 -3.88 -12.53
CA LEU A 167 0.62 -4.72 -12.00
C LEU A 167 0.25 -5.30 -10.63
N LEU A 168 -0.31 -4.49 -9.72
CA LEU A 168 -0.77 -4.95 -8.40
C LEU A 168 -1.91 -5.98 -8.51
N LEU A 169 -2.81 -5.82 -9.48
CA LEU A 169 -3.85 -6.82 -9.75
C LEU A 169 -3.27 -8.12 -10.33
N ALA A 170 -2.18 -8.03 -11.10
CA ALA A 170 -1.45 -9.20 -11.58
C ALA A 170 -0.74 -9.97 -10.45
N GLU A 171 -0.43 -9.30 -9.32
CA GLU A 171 0.07 -9.90 -8.07
C GLU A 171 -1.04 -10.49 -7.17
N PRO A 172 -2.28 -10.67 -7.60
CA PRO A 172 -3.58 -10.73 -6.91
C PRO A 172 -3.66 -9.90 -5.61
N ASP A 173 -3.15 -8.66 -5.60
CA ASP A 173 -3.16 -7.78 -4.43
C ASP A 173 -4.24 -6.69 -4.52
N LEU A 174 -5.48 -7.08 -4.29
CA LEU A 174 -6.63 -6.15 -4.29
C LEU A 174 -6.53 -5.11 -3.17
N GLY A 175 -6.02 -5.51 -2.00
CA GLY A 175 -5.89 -4.61 -0.85
C GLY A 175 -4.97 -3.43 -1.15
N SER A 176 -3.75 -3.71 -1.62
CA SER A 176 -2.78 -2.66 -1.98
C SER A 176 -3.28 -1.79 -3.14
N THR A 177 -3.96 -2.40 -4.14
CA THR A 177 -4.56 -1.66 -5.25
C THR A 177 -5.64 -0.69 -4.77
N ALA A 178 -6.55 -1.13 -3.92
CA ALA A 178 -7.62 -0.30 -3.38
C ALA A 178 -7.07 0.87 -2.55
N VAL A 179 -6.10 0.61 -1.68
CA VAL A 179 -5.45 1.65 -0.86
C VAL A 179 -4.70 2.65 -1.75
N LEU A 180 -3.94 2.18 -2.76
CA LEU A 180 -3.23 3.07 -3.69
C LEU A 180 -4.19 4.00 -4.42
N LEU A 181 -5.28 3.47 -4.98
CA LEU A 181 -6.27 4.25 -5.71
C LEU A 181 -7.04 5.23 -4.80
N ALA A 182 -7.38 4.81 -3.58
CA ALA A 182 -8.03 5.67 -2.60
C ALA A 182 -7.14 6.85 -2.20
N VAL A 183 -5.87 6.60 -1.86
CA VAL A 183 -4.91 7.66 -1.50
C VAL A 183 -4.66 8.58 -2.69
N ALA A 184 -4.53 8.04 -3.90
CA ALA A 184 -4.38 8.84 -5.11
C ALA A 184 -5.58 9.75 -5.36
N ALA A 185 -6.81 9.25 -5.19
CA ALA A 185 -8.02 10.04 -5.32
C ALA A 185 -8.06 11.20 -4.31
N VAL A 186 -7.68 10.94 -3.04
CA VAL A 186 -7.58 11.98 -2.00
C VAL A 186 -6.55 13.04 -2.38
N ILE A 187 -5.36 12.66 -2.83
CA ILE A 187 -4.32 13.61 -3.24
C ILE A 187 -4.81 14.50 -4.40
N LEU A 188 -5.44 13.89 -5.42
CA LEU A 188 -5.97 14.62 -6.57
C LEU A 188 -7.14 15.54 -6.17
N PHE A 189 -7.99 15.10 -5.25
CA PHE A 189 -9.07 15.92 -4.70
C PHE A 189 -8.52 17.14 -3.95
N LEU A 190 -7.55 16.95 -3.06
CA LEU A 190 -6.88 18.05 -2.33
C LEU A 190 -6.12 19.00 -3.27
N ALA A 191 -5.68 18.54 -4.42
CA ALA A 191 -5.09 19.36 -5.47
C ALA A 191 -6.10 20.30 -6.15
N GLY A 192 -7.39 20.05 -5.96
CA GLY A 192 -8.49 20.77 -6.61
C GLY A 192 -8.84 20.21 -7.99
N ALA A 193 -8.60 18.93 -8.24
CA ALA A 193 -9.07 18.28 -9.47
C ALA A 193 -10.61 18.31 -9.55
N ASN A 194 -11.15 18.38 -10.76
CA ASN A 194 -12.60 18.40 -10.98
C ASN A 194 -13.24 17.12 -10.41
N LEU A 195 -14.22 17.30 -9.52
CA LEU A 195 -14.89 16.21 -8.82
C LEU A 195 -15.54 15.21 -9.78
N LEU A 196 -16.13 15.69 -10.89
CA LEU A 196 -16.73 14.82 -11.89
C LEU A 196 -15.71 13.85 -12.50
N HIS A 197 -14.51 14.34 -12.83
CA HIS A 197 -13.45 13.47 -13.37
C HIS A 197 -12.96 12.47 -12.32
N LEU A 198 -12.86 12.87 -11.04
CA LEU A 198 -12.51 11.98 -9.95
C LEU A 198 -13.57 10.90 -9.71
N LEU A 199 -14.86 11.26 -9.78
CA LEU A 199 -15.94 10.29 -9.65
C LEU A 199 -15.94 9.28 -10.80
N LEU A 200 -15.71 9.72 -12.04
CA LEU A 200 -15.61 8.82 -13.19
C LEU A 200 -14.42 7.87 -13.07
N LEU A 201 -13.24 8.38 -12.63
CA LEU A 201 -12.08 7.55 -12.37
C LEU A 201 -12.31 6.58 -11.21
N GLY A 202 -12.95 7.04 -10.15
CA GLY A 202 -13.33 6.21 -9.00
C GLY A 202 -14.30 5.09 -9.41
N LEU A 203 -15.31 5.40 -10.20
CA LEU A 203 -16.27 4.42 -10.71
C LEU A 203 -15.59 3.38 -11.61
N LEU A 204 -14.67 3.82 -12.49
CA LEU A 204 -13.87 2.93 -13.32
C LEU A 204 -13.01 2.01 -12.47
N ALA A 205 -12.33 2.56 -11.43
CA ALA A 205 -11.49 1.80 -10.51
C ALA A 205 -12.31 0.75 -9.73
N VAL A 206 -13.45 1.15 -9.17
CA VAL A 206 -14.35 0.23 -8.44
C VAL A 206 -14.91 -0.83 -9.39
N GLY A 207 -15.30 -0.45 -10.60
CA GLY A 207 -15.78 -1.40 -11.62
C GLY A 207 -14.71 -2.44 -11.99
N THR A 208 -13.47 -2.01 -12.18
CA THR A 208 -12.34 -2.91 -12.49
C THR A 208 -12.07 -3.85 -11.31
N LEU A 209 -12.04 -3.33 -10.08
CA LEU A 209 -11.86 -4.14 -8.87
C LEU A 209 -13.01 -5.13 -8.68
N ALA A 210 -14.26 -4.74 -8.94
CA ALA A 210 -15.42 -5.62 -8.84
C ALA A 210 -15.34 -6.76 -9.86
N VAL A 211 -15.02 -6.46 -11.13
CA VAL A 211 -14.87 -7.48 -12.18
C VAL A 211 -13.75 -8.47 -11.84
N THR A 212 -12.60 -8.00 -11.40
CA THR A 212 -11.48 -8.88 -11.01
C THR A 212 -11.79 -9.70 -9.76
N HIS A 213 -12.62 -9.16 -8.86
CA HIS A 213 -13.06 -9.86 -7.66
C HIS A 213 -14.05 -11.00 -7.99
N VAL A 214 -15.02 -10.72 -8.87
CA VAL A 214 -16.06 -11.70 -9.25
C VAL A 214 -15.48 -12.80 -10.13
N SER A 215 -14.49 -12.52 -10.97
CA SER A 215 -13.88 -13.52 -11.85
C SER A 215 -12.92 -14.50 -11.14
N SER A 216 -12.60 -14.25 -9.87
CA SER A 216 -11.76 -15.16 -9.07
C SER A 216 -12.61 -16.30 -8.50
N GLN A 217 -12.60 -17.47 -9.15
CA GLN A 217 -13.32 -18.68 -8.72
C GLN A 217 -12.98 -19.12 -7.27
N TYR A 218 -11.77 -18.85 -6.81
CA TYR A 218 -11.34 -19.14 -5.45
C TYR A 218 -12.23 -18.45 -4.39
N ARG A 219 -12.67 -17.23 -4.65
CA ARG A 219 -13.51 -16.46 -3.69
C ARG A 219 -14.98 -16.83 -3.78
N LEU A 220 -15.47 -17.23 -4.94
CA LEU A 220 -16.82 -17.80 -5.07
C LEU A 220 -16.92 -19.08 -4.24
N ASN A 221 -15.89 -19.93 -4.28
CA ASN A 221 -15.81 -21.14 -3.45
C ASN A 221 -15.74 -20.81 -1.95
N LEU A 222 -15.08 -19.70 -1.56
CA LEU A 222 -15.03 -19.26 -0.16
C LEU A 222 -16.40 -18.75 0.30
N LEU A 223 -17.12 -17.98 -0.52
CA LEU A 223 -18.46 -17.52 -0.22
C LEU A 223 -19.46 -18.70 -0.14
N THR A 224 -19.36 -19.64 -1.07
CA THR A 224 -20.19 -20.85 -1.02
C THR A 224 -19.89 -21.70 0.22
N SER A 225 -18.62 -21.84 0.61
CA SER A 225 -18.24 -22.57 1.84
C SER A 225 -18.69 -21.87 3.13
N LEU A 226 -18.82 -20.54 3.13
CA LEU A 226 -19.38 -19.78 4.25
C LEU A 226 -20.91 -19.82 4.29
N LEU A 227 -21.57 -19.95 3.15
CA LEU A 227 -23.04 -20.01 3.05
C LEU A 227 -23.59 -21.44 3.22
N THR A 228 -22.80 -22.46 2.90
CA THR A 228 -23.20 -23.88 3.07
C THR A 228 -23.50 -24.31 4.50
N PRO A 229 -22.86 -23.81 5.58
CA PRO A 229 -23.24 -24.16 6.94
C PRO A 229 -24.67 -23.76 7.32
N PHE A 230 -25.23 -22.76 6.64
CA PHE A 230 -26.59 -22.28 6.92
C PHE A 230 -27.66 -22.99 6.10
N SER A 231 -27.28 -23.76 5.08
CA SER A 231 -28.23 -24.46 4.19
C SER A 231 -28.48 -25.92 4.54
N HIS A 232 -27.71 -26.52 5.47
CA HIS A 232 -27.93 -27.85 5.97
C HIS A 232 -28.22 -27.86 7.47
N PRO A 233 -29.51 -27.89 7.90
CA PRO A 233 -29.85 -28.17 9.27
C PRO A 233 -29.55 -29.64 9.56
N PHE A 234 -28.55 -29.90 10.40
CA PHE A 234 -28.35 -31.14 11.14
C PHE A 234 -28.71 -32.47 10.41
N THR A 235 -27.98 -32.85 9.43
CA THR A 235 -27.80 -34.28 9.12
C THR A 235 -26.37 -34.65 9.46
N GLY A 236 -26.24 -35.38 10.57
CA GLY A 236 -24.95 -35.78 11.14
C GLY A 236 -24.21 -36.81 10.29
N LEU A 237 -23.50 -36.32 9.30
CA LEU A 237 -22.44 -37.02 8.61
C LEU A 237 -21.28 -36.06 8.47
N SER A 238 -20.28 -36.25 9.31
CA SER A 238 -18.99 -35.56 9.21
C SER A 238 -18.42 -35.83 7.80
N PRO A 239 -18.11 -34.78 7.00
CA PRO A 239 -17.27 -34.97 5.84
C PRO A 239 -15.88 -35.32 6.35
N THR A 240 -15.45 -36.56 6.04
CA THR A 240 -14.04 -36.95 6.15
C THR A 240 -13.19 -35.88 5.45
N PRO A 241 -12.18 -35.33 6.12
CA PRO A 241 -11.26 -34.38 5.47
C PRO A 241 -10.60 -35.13 4.29
N PRO A 242 -10.48 -34.53 3.11
CA PRO A 242 -9.74 -35.13 2.02
C PRO A 242 -8.33 -35.41 2.52
N ALA A 243 -7.93 -36.66 2.38
CA ALA A 243 -6.62 -37.17 2.77
C ALA A 243 -5.53 -36.21 2.31
N LEU A 244 -4.71 -35.77 3.26
CA LEU A 244 -3.43 -35.16 3.00
C LEU A 244 -2.57 -36.19 2.27
N LEU A 245 -2.65 -36.21 0.96
CA LEU A 245 -1.72 -36.91 0.10
C LEU A 245 -0.59 -35.97 -0.24
N HIS A 246 0.54 -36.27 0.39
CA HIS A 246 1.90 -36.15 -0.09
C HIS A 246 2.33 -34.83 -0.78
N TYR A 247 3.11 -34.02 -0.15
CA TYR A 247 4.58 -33.85 -0.22
C TYR A 247 4.99 -32.75 0.78
#